data_00525574f36b8c46af0c74e2b72a8d1f
#
_entry.id   00525574f36b8c46af0c74e2b72a8d1f
#
_cell.length_a   1.000
_cell.length_b   1.000
_cell.length_c   1.000
_cell.angle_alpha   90.00
_cell.angle_beta   90.00
_cell.angle_gamma   90.00
#
_symmetry.space_group_name_H-M   'P 1'
#
loop_
_entity.id
_entity.type
_entity.pdbx_description
1 polymer ?
#
loop_
_entity_poly.entity_id
_entity_poly.type
_entity_poly.pdbx_seq_one_letter_code
_entity_poly.pdbx_strand_id
1 'polypeptide(L)'
;MNQYDGKIKVSTLNSDMIRQINEIQRRNPNKKLYVEIPNTRGISSEMLRQLSPNISIRIEGAYDQERVSRLGDVKYDTGETGEYYTSAVIYTRNEAIRIISEMEKIEKGLEGQNFDQFEKVVYIYEKLKTGIMYDPKYEHKLSKDIRSLRGFITKQTVCAGYAVMFKEMMDRQGIECHYVSGVTNKGRRTCLEYCNN
;
A
#
# COMPACT_ATOMS: atom_id res chain seq x y z
N MET A 1 -2.02 -23.49 -1.65
CA MET A 1 -3.39 -23.54 -1.08
C MET A 1 -3.86 -22.12 -0.85
N ASN A 2 -4.97 -21.72 -1.45
CA ASN A 2 -5.56 -20.41 -1.17
C ASN A 2 -6.06 -20.40 0.27
N GLN A 3 -5.50 -19.51 1.07
CA GLN A 3 -5.87 -19.35 2.49
C GLN A 3 -7.29 -18.75 2.64
N TYR A 4 -7.91 -18.32 1.53
CA TYR A 4 -9.19 -17.62 1.51
C TYR A 4 -10.19 -18.33 0.60
N ASP A 5 -11.45 -18.33 1.01
CA ASP A 5 -12.55 -19.00 0.32
C ASP A 5 -13.26 -18.09 -0.69
N GLY A 6 -13.02 -16.79 -0.62
CA GLY A 6 -13.63 -15.84 -1.54
C GLY A 6 -13.07 -14.42 -1.47
N LYS A 7 -13.31 -13.69 -2.57
CA LYS A 7 -12.90 -12.31 -2.79
C LYS A 7 -14.12 -11.43 -3.03
N ILE A 8 -14.15 -10.26 -2.40
CA ILE A 8 -15.12 -9.20 -2.65
C ILE A 8 -14.34 -8.00 -3.21
N LYS A 9 -14.54 -7.68 -4.49
CA LYS A 9 -13.87 -6.54 -5.12
C LYS A 9 -14.79 -5.31 -5.07
N VAL A 10 -14.26 -4.20 -4.58
CA VAL A 10 -14.96 -2.91 -4.52
C VAL A 10 -14.08 -1.80 -5.07
N SER A 11 -14.68 -0.83 -5.76
CA SER A 11 -13.96 0.35 -6.27
C SER A 11 -13.69 1.40 -5.20
N THR A 12 -14.49 1.37 -4.14
CA THR A 12 -14.35 2.26 -2.96
C THR A 12 -14.94 1.55 -1.75
N LEU A 13 -14.58 2.01 -0.56
CA LEU A 13 -15.16 1.55 0.68
C LEU A 13 -15.92 2.69 1.34
N ASN A 14 -17.22 2.53 1.50
CA ASN A 14 -18.10 3.45 2.19
C ASN A 14 -19.03 2.69 3.13
N SER A 15 -19.85 3.38 3.90
CA SER A 15 -20.74 2.77 4.91
C SER A 15 -21.72 1.76 4.31
N ASP A 16 -22.24 2.01 3.11
CA ASP A 16 -23.14 1.09 2.43
C ASP A 16 -22.41 -0.17 1.97
N MET A 17 -21.22 -0.04 1.40
CA MET A 17 -20.37 -1.17 1.05
C MET A 17 -20.01 -2.00 2.28
N ILE A 18 -19.62 -1.36 3.37
CA ILE A 18 -19.29 -2.04 4.64
C ILE A 18 -20.50 -2.85 5.13
N ARG A 19 -21.70 -2.29 5.09
CA ARG A 19 -22.94 -3.00 5.48
C ARG A 19 -23.17 -4.24 4.60
N GLN A 20 -23.01 -4.11 3.27
CA GLN A 20 -23.18 -5.23 2.33
C GLN A 20 -22.11 -6.30 2.54
N ILE A 21 -20.86 -5.91 2.73
CA ILE A 21 -19.74 -6.83 2.98
C ILE A 21 -19.98 -7.62 4.28
N ASN A 22 -20.41 -6.94 5.34
CA ASN A 22 -20.73 -7.58 6.61
C ASN A 22 -21.92 -8.56 6.49
N GLU A 23 -22.92 -8.23 5.67
CA GLU A 23 -24.04 -9.12 5.39
C GLU A 23 -23.58 -10.37 4.61
N ILE A 24 -22.69 -10.22 3.62
CA ILE A 24 -22.08 -11.36 2.91
C ILE A 24 -21.33 -12.27 3.90
N GLN A 25 -20.53 -11.70 4.79
CA GLN A 25 -19.81 -12.48 5.80
C GLN A 25 -20.78 -13.16 6.78
N ARG A 26 -21.84 -12.48 7.19
CA ARG A 26 -22.87 -13.04 8.09
C ARG A 26 -23.57 -14.25 7.48
N ARG A 27 -23.83 -14.23 6.16
CA ARG A 27 -24.39 -15.37 5.41
C ARG A 27 -23.39 -16.50 5.17
N ASN A 28 -22.10 -16.23 5.34
CA ASN A 28 -21.02 -17.16 5.12
C ASN A 28 -20.04 -17.20 6.32
N PRO A 29 -20.52 -17.55 7.54
CA PRO A 29 -19.76 -17.34 8.77
C PRO A 29 -18.47 -18.16 8.84
N ASN A 30 -18.43 -19.31 8.16
CA ASN A 30 -17.28 -20.21 8.14
C ASN A 30 -16.30 -19.94 7.00
N LYS A 31 -16.60 -19.00 6.10
CA LYS A 31 -15.71 -18.67 4.98
C LYS A 31 -14.74 -17.56 5.36
N LYS A 32 -13.49 -17.75 4.98
CA LYS A 32 -12.46 -16.71 5.06
C LYS A 32 -12.55 -15.83 3.83
N LEU A 33 -13.08 -14.62 3.98
CA LEU A 33 -13.24 -13.68 2.89
C LEU A 33 -12.21 -12.55 3.00
N TYR A 34 -11.84 -11.97 1.85
CA TYR A 34 -11.13 -10.72 1.84
C TYR A 34 -11.78 -9.72 0.89
N VAL A 35 -11.65 -8.44 1.24
CA VAL A 35 -12.07 -7.32 0.42
C VAL A 35 -10.86 -6.79 -0.33
N GLU A 36 -10.99 -6.64 -1.64
CA GLU A 36 -9.99 -6.06 -2.51
C GLU A 36 -10.40 -4.63 -2.85
N ILE A 37 -9.54 -3.67 -2.52
CA ILE A 37 -9.70 -2.25 -2.78
C ILE A 37 -8.53 -1.74 -3.63
N PRO A 38 -8.75 -0.77 -4.53
CA PRO A 38 -7.69 -0.27 -5.42
C PRO A 38 -6.59 0.48 -4.68
N ASN A 39 -6.95 1.30 -3.70
CA ASN A 39 -6.05 2.08 -2.82
C ASN A 39 -6.79 2.45 -1.54
N THR A 40 -6.11 3.14 -0.62
CA THR A 40 -6.69 3.56 0.67
C THR A 40 -7.19 4.99 0.70
N ARG A 41 -7.27 5.68 -0.44
CA ARG A 41 -7.77 7.06 -0.51
C ARG A 41 -9.20 7.15 0.04
N GLY A 42 -9.40 8.06 0.99
CA GLY A 42 -10.69 8.26 1.65
C GLY A 42 -11.10 7.15 2.63
N ILE A 43 -10.23 6.17 2.87
CA ILE A 43 -10.49 5.10 3.85
C ILE A 43 -9.84 5.48 5.18
N SER A 44 -10.66 5.50 6.24
CA SER A 44 -10.18 5.72 7.61
C SER A 44 -10.06 4.41 8.39
N SER A 45 -9.24 4.44 9.43
CA SER A 45 -9.12 3.34 10.38
C SER A 45 -10.45 3.04 11.06
N GLU A 46 -11.28 4.07 11.30
CA GLU A 46 -12.61 3.93 11.88
C GLU A 46 -13.58 3.19 10.94
N MET A 47 -13.52 3.47 9.63
CA MET A 47 -14.31 2.71 8.65
C MET A 47 -13.95 1.22 8.68
N LEU A 48 -12.65 0.90 8.76
CA LEU A 48 -12.21 -0.50 8.83
C LEU A 48 -12.65 -1.21 10.11
N ARG A 49 -12.81 -0.48 11.23
CA ARG A 49 -13.34 -1.05 12.47
C ARG A 49 -14.79 -1.52 12.34
N GLN A 50 -15.55 -0.97 11.41
CA GLN A 50 -16.93 -1.36 11.14
C GLN A 50 -17.05 -2.66 10.34
N LEU A 51 -15.96 -3.13 9.70
CA LEU A 51 -15.94 -4.44 9.04
C LEU A 51 -15.96 -5.58 10.07
N SER A 52 -16.53 -6.71 9.68
CA SER A 52 -16.48 -7.94 10.47
C SER A 52 -15.02 -8.33 10.78
N PRO A 53 -14.72 -8.81 12.01
CA PRO A 53 -13.35 -9.21 12.40
C PRO A 53 -12.70 -10.27 11.50
N ASN A 54 -13.51 -11.12 10.88
CA ASN A 54 -13.04 -12.22 10.04
C ASN A 54 -12.72 -11.82 8.60
N ILE A 55 -13.00 -10.57 8.23
CA ILE A 55 -12.69 -10.05 6.90
C ILE A 55 -11.25 -9.56 6.87
N SER A 56 -10.52 -9.98 5.84
CA SER A 56 -9.20 -9.47 5.52
C SER A 56 -9.26 -8.46 4.38
N ILE A 57 -8.19 -7.71 4.16
CA ILE A 57 -8.16 -6.60 3.20
C ILE A 57 -6.95 -6.79 2.30
N ARG A 58 -7.18 -6.67 1.00
CA ARG A 58 -6.13 -6.56 -0.01
C ARG A 58 -6.19 -5.17 -0.63
N ILE A 59 -5.06 -4.51 -0.72
CA ILE A 59 -4.90 -3.22 -1.37
C ILE A 59 -4.15 -3.47 -2.67
N GLU A 60 -4.77 -3.17 -3.82
CA GLU A 60 -4.19 -3.42 -5.14
C GLU A 60 -3.12 -2.39 -5.53
N GLY A 61 -3.26 -1.17 -5.07
CA GLY A 61 -2.79 0.08 -5.66
C GLY A 61 -1.31 0.34 -5.80
N ALA A 62 -0.42 -0.56 -5.39
CA ALA A 62 1.01 -0.24 -5.50
C ALA A 62 1.60 -0.43 -6.91
N TYR A 63 0.90 -1.08 -7.84
CA TYR A 63 1.42 -1.42 -9.16
C TYR A 63 0.46 -1.08 -10.29
N ASP A 64 0.83 -0.09 -11.07
CA ASP A 64 0.27 0.14 -12.40
C ASP A 64 1.37 -0.08 -13.44
N GLN A 65 1.55 -1.33 -13.86
CA GLN A 65 2.54 -1.72 -14.88
C GLN A 65 2.32 -1.02 -16.22
N GLU A 66 1.09 -0.75 -16.62
CA GLU A 66 0.80 -0.07 -17.87
C GLU A 66 1.29 1.39 -17.87
N ARG A 67 1.15 2.09 -16.74
CA ARG A 67 1.65 3.46 -16.61
C ARG A 67 3.16 3.50 -16.54
N VAL A 68 3.77 2.59 -15.81
CA VAL A 68 5.23 2.49 -15.69
C VAL A 68 5.89 2.24 -17.05
N SER A 69 5.32 1.41 -17.91
CA SER A 69 5.87 1.16 -19.26
C SER A 69 5.84 2.35 -20.21
N ARG A 70 5.16 3.45 -19.87
CA ARG A 70 5.02 4.67 -20.70
C ARG A 70 5.95 5.81 -20.31
N LEU A 71 6.81 5.66 -19.31
CA LEU A 71 7.72 6.71 -18.86
C LEU A 71 9.01 6.82 -19.69
N GLY A 72 8.91 6.89 -21.03
CA GLY A 72 10.02 7.21 -21.95
C GLY A 72 11.15 6.20 -21.95
N ASP A 73 12.41 6.66 -22.04
CA ASP A 73 13.60 5.82 -22.25
C ASP A 73 14.08 4.99 -21.04
N VAL A 74 13.35 5.03 -19.94
CA VAL A 74 13.69 4.20 -18.77
C VAL A 74 13.36 2.75 -19.08
N LYS A 75 14.37 1.91 -19.22
CA LYS A 75 14.19 0.48 -19.39
C LYS A 75 13.75 -0.15 -18.09
N TYR A 76 12.52 -0.65 -18.05
CA TYR A 76 12.00 -1.41 -16.93
C TYR A 76 12.27 -2.88 -17.10
N ASP A 77 12.68 -3.52 -16.03
CA ASP A 77 12.57 -4.95 -15.91
C ASP A 77 11.11 -5.25 -15.52
N THR A 78 10.24 -5.41 -16.53
CA THR A 78 8.84 -5.81 -16.35
C THR A 78 8.69 -7.32 -16.13
N GLY A 79 9.82 -8.05 -16.12
CA GLY A 79 9.84 -9.47 -15.80
C GLY A 79 9.37 -9.72 -14.37
N GLU A 80 9.10 -10.95 -14.06
CA GLU A 80 8.64 -11.62 -12.82
C GLU A 80 8.63 -10.84 -11.49
N THR A 81 9.29 -9.69 -11.39
CA THR A 81 9.36 -8.86 -10.19
C THR A 81 8.07 -8.11 -9.88
N GLY A 82 7.27 -7.73 -10.88
CA GLY A 82 6.01 -7.03 -10.68
C GLY A 82 5.00 -7.84 -9.87
N GLU A 83 4.82 -9.10 -10.21
CA GLU A 83 3.95 -10.02 -9.47
C GLU A 83 4.48 -10.32 -8.05
N TYR A 84 5.79 -10.23 -7.83
CA TYR A 84 6.42 -10.56 -6.56
C TYR A 84 6.10 -9.57 -5.44
N TYR A 85 5.87 -8.29 -5.75
CA TYR A 85 5.86 -7.25 -4.74
C TYR A 85 4.48 -6.88 -4.22
N THR A 86 3.42 -7.06 -5.01
CA THR A 86 2.10 -6.52 -4.67
C THR A 86 0.98 -7.54 -4.72
N SER A 87 1.07 -8.54 -5.58
CA SER A 87 -0.06 -9.40 -5.92
C SER A 87 -0.58 -10.32 -4.81
N ALA A 88 0.06 -10.35 -3.64
CA ALA A 88 -0.27 -11.39 -2.67
C ALA A 88 -0.28 -10.97 -1.19
N VAL A 89 -0.21 -9.69 -0.86
CA VAL A 89 -0.27 -9.29 0.54
C VAL A 89 -1.71 -9.00 0.92
N ILE A 90 -2.28 -9.91 1.71
CA ILE A 90 -3.58 -9.72 2.33
C ILE A 90 -3.33 -9.41 3.81
N TYR A 91 -3.91 -8.31 4.27
CA TYR A 91 -3.83 -7.85 5.64
C TYR A 91 -5.05 -8.36 6.41
N THR A 92 -4.86 -8.84 7.62
CA THR A 92 -6.00 -9.00 8.53
C THR A 92 -6.65 -7.63 8.77
N ARG A 93 -7.92 -7.60 9.17
CA ARG A 93 -8.60 -6.34 9.50
C ARG A 93 -7.79 -5.52 10.50
N ASN A 94 -7.27 -6.15 11.54
CA ASN A 94 -6.50 -5.45 12.58
C ASN A 94 -5.17 -4.90 12.07
N GLU A 95 -4.47 -5.61 11.18
CA GLU A 95 -3.28 -5.06 10.53
C GLU A 95 -3.63 -3.86 9.66
N ALA A 96 -4.68 -3.96 8.84
CA ALA A 96 -5.12 -2.85 7.99
C ALA A 96 -5.51 -1.61 8.82
N ILE A 97 -6.24 -1.79 9.92
CA ILE A 97 -6.56 -0.70 10.86
C ILE A 97 -5.29 -0.04 11.37
N ARG A 98 -4.29 -0.81 11.79
CA ARG A 98 -3.02 -0.26 12.29
C ARG A 98 -2.24 0.46 11.20
N ILE A 99 -2.18 -0.10 9.99
CA ILE A 99 -1.52 0.53 8.82
C ILE A 99 -2.18 1.88 8.53
N ILE A 100 -3.50 1.91 8.37
CA ILE A 100 -4.23 3.16 8.10
C ILE A 100 -4.06 4.16 9.24
N SER A 101 -4.10 3.73 10.49
CA SER A 101 -3.88 4.61 11.63
C SER A 101 -2.48 5.25 11.63
N GLU A 102 -1.44 4.56 11.16
CA GLU A 102 -0.11 5.15 11.02
C GLU A 102 -0.04 6.17 9.87
N MET A 103 -0.75 5.90 8.76
CA MET A 103 -0.90 6.87 7.66
C MET A 103 -1.63 8.13 8.13
N GLU A 104 -2.75 7.97 8.85
CA GLU A 104 -3.55 9.07 9.42
C GLU A 104 -2.71 9.97 10.35
N LYS A 105 -1.77 9.40 11.10
CA LYS A 105 -0.84 10.20 11.94
C LYS A 105 0.06 11.11 11.09
N ILE A 106 0.51 10.63 9.93
CA ILE A 106 1.31 11.44 9.01
C ILE A 106 0.42 12.52 8.39
N GLU A 107 -0.79 12.16 7.94
CA GLU A 107 -1.74 13.09 7.33
C GLU A 107 -2.16 14.21 8.30
N LYS A 108 -2.35 13.88 9.58
CA LYS A 108 -2.66 14.87 10.62
C LYS A 108 -1.63 15.99 10.71
N GLY A 109 -0.39 15.73 10.40
CA GLY A 109 0.65 16.76 10.35
C GLY A 109 0.60 17.66 9.10
N LEU A 110 -0.22 17.31 8.10
CA LEU A 110 -0.51 18.17 6.95
C LEU A 110 -1.73 19.06 7.20
N GLU A 111 -2.58 18.72 8.17
CA GLU A 111 -3.79 19.46 8.50
C GLU A 111 -3.44 20.89 8.96
N GLY A 112 -4.12 21.88 8.40
CA GLY A 112 -3.89 23.29 8.73
C GLY A 112 -2.61 23.88 8.15
N GLN A 113 -1.78 23.09 7.46
CA GLN A 113 -0.63 23.56 6.72
C GLN A 113 -1.07 23.99 5.31
N ASN A 114 -0.55 25.14 4.86
CA ASN A 114 -0.84 25.65 3.53
C ASN A 114 0.18 25.12 2.50
N PHE A 115 0.49 23.82 2.61
CA PHE A 115 1.47 23.15 1.76
C PHE A 115 0.98 23.00 0.33
N ASP A 116 1.82 23.37 -0.62
CA ASP A 116 1.64 22.99 -2.00
C ASP A 116 1.91 21.48 -2.22
N GLN A 117 1.77 21.02 -3.47
CA GLN A 117 1.96 19.61 -3.79
C GLN A 117 3.39 19.14 -3.49
N PHE A 118 4.39 19.93 -3.82
CA PHE A 118 5.80 19.59 -3.60
C PHE A 118 6.13 19.53 -2.10
N GLU A 119 5.67 20.47 -1.33
CA GLU A 119 5.86 20.51 0.13
C GLU A 119 5.23 19.30 0.82
N LYS A 120 4.05 18.85 0.35
CA LYS A 120 3.42 17.60 0.83
C LYS A 120 4.27 16.39 0.52
N VAL A 121 4.81 16.29 -0.69
CA VAL A 121 5.71 15.20 -1.11
C VAL A 121 6.93 15.14 -0.20
N VAL A 122 7.61 16.29 -0.01
CA VAL A 122 8.79 16.39 0.85
C VAL A 122 8.46 16.02 2.30
N TYR A 123 7.36 16.56 2.83
CA TYR A 123 6.93 16.25 4.20
C TYR A 123 6.72 14.75 4.41
N ILE A 124 5.97 14.10 3.52
CA ILE A 124 5.68 12.68 3.63
C ILE A 124 6.98 11.86 3.51
N TYR A 125 7.86 12.21 2.55
CA TYR A 125 9.16 11.58 2.39
C TYR A 125 9.97 11.63 3.69
N GLU A 126 10.10 12.80 4.31
CA GLU A 126 10.85 12.97 5.56
C GLU A 126 10.22 12.19 6.72
N LYS A 127 8.88 12.10 6.80
CA LYS A 127 8.19 11.29 7.82
C LYS A 127 8.47 9.80 7.65
N LEU A 128 8.44 9.30 6.43
CA LEU A 128 8.78 7.90 6.17
C LEU A 128 10.26 7.61 6.47
N LYS A 129 11.15 8.46 5.98
CA LYS A 129 12.61 8.34 6.17
C LYS A 129 13.01 8.35 7.65
N THR A 130 12.40 9.21 8.46
CA THR A 130 12.72 9.35 9.89
C THR A 130 11.99 8.34 10.76
N GLY A 131 10.79 7.90 10.35
CA GLY A 131 9.93 7.02 11.14
C GLY A 131 10.09 5.53 10.85
N ILE A 132 10.81 5.14 9.80
CA ILE A 132 10.95 3.76 9.35
C ILE A 132 12.43 3.47 9.05
N MET A 133 12.93 2.39 9.60
CA MET A 133 14.33 1.99 9.44
C MET A 133 14.51 1.18 8.15
N TYR A 134 15.53 1.51 7.37
CA TYR A 134 15.98 0.66 6.28
C TYR A 134 16.77 -0.52 6.84
N ASP A 135 16.37 -1.75 6.50
CA ASP A 135 17.07 -2.95 6.96
C ASP A 135 17.71 -3.72 5.80
N PRO A 136 19.01 -3.52 5.53
CA PRO A 136 19.71 -4.19 4.45
C PRO A 136 19.87 -5.71 4.68
N LYS A 137 19.74 -6.18 5.92
CA LYS A 137 19.83 -7.63 6.22
C LYS A 137 18.66 -8.43 5.64
N TYR A 138 17.53 -7.76 5.39
CA TYR A 138 16.36 -8.38 4.78
C TYR A 138 16.35 -8.29 3.25
N GLU A 139 17.30 -7.59 2.62
CA GLU A 139 17.38 -7.44 1.16
C GLU A 139 17.40 -8.79 0.43
N HIS A 140 17.98 -9.82 1.07
CA HIS A 140 18.04 -11.18 0.54
C HIS A 140 16.90 -12.10 1.04
N LYS A 141 16.09 -11.66 2.01
CA LYS A 141 14.92 -12.42 2.46
C LYS A 141 13.73 -12.06 1.58
N LEU A 142 13.27 -13.01 0.81
CA LEU A 142 12.07 -12.88 -0.05
C LEU A 142 10.76 -12.79 0.74
N SER A 143 10.79 -12.23 1.95
CA SER A 143 9.58 -12.03 2.74
C SER A 143 8.73 -10.91 2.12
N LYS A 144 7.52 -11.27 1.68
CA LYS A 144 6.53 -10.31 1.17
C LYS A 144 6.18 -9.24 2.21
N ASP A 145 6.35 -9.55 3.47
CA ASP A 145 5.98 -8.68 4.59
C ASP A 145 6.82 -7.41 4.64
N ILE A 146 8.13 -7.54 4.42
CA ILE A 146 9.06 -6.42 4.48
C ILE A 146 8.96 -5.47 3.26
N ARG A 147 8.30 -5.91 2.20
CA ARG A 147 8.11 -5.18 0.94
C ARG A 147 6.67 -4.70 0.78
N SER A 148 5.97 -4.49 1.87
CA SER A 148 4.56 -4.17 1.90
C SER A 148 4.27 -3.00 2.84
N LEU A 149 3.00 -2.60 2.90
CA LEU A 149 2.54 -1.57 3.85
C LEU A 149 2.73 -1.96 5.33
N ARG A 150 3.09 -3.23 5.63
CA ARG A 150 3.47 -3.62 7.00
C ARG A 150 4.64 -2.82 7.55
N GLY A 151 5.47 -2.21 6.69
CA GLY A 151 6.50 -1.26 7.10
C GLY A 151 5.99 -0.15 8.01
N PHE A 152 4.74 0.30 7.84
CA PHE A 152 4.12 1.29 8.74
C PHE A 152 4.02 0.80 10.20
N ILE A 153 3.80 -0.49 10.41
CA ILE A 153 3.60 -1.07 11.75
C ILE A 153 4.84 -1.76 12.30
N THR A 154 5.72 -2.30 11.45
CA THR A 154 6.97 -2.94 11.86
C THR A 154 8.09 -1.93 12.08
N LYS A 155 7.96 -0.74 11.50
CA LYS A 155 8.98 0.33 11.48
C LYS A 155 10.30 -0.07 10.82
N GLN A 156 10.25 -1.11 9.99
CA GLN A 156 11.40 -1.62 9.21
C GLN A 156 10.96 -2.03 7.83
N THR A 157 11.78 -1.70 6.82
CA THR A 157 11.50 -2.07 5.44
C THR A 157 12.76 -2.01 4.57
N VAL A 158 12.62 -2.41 3.30
CA VAL A 158 13.63 -2.26 2.23
C VAL A 158 13.13 -1.29 1.16
N CYS A 159 13.93 -1.03 0.12
CA CYS A 159 13.59 -0.09 -0.96
C CYS A 159 12.16 -0.29 -1.50
N ALA A 160 11.79 -1.52 -1.82
CA ALA A 160 10.45 -1.83 -2.34
C ALA A 160 9.31 -1.48 -1.37
N GLY A 161 9.51 -1.68 -0.08
CA GLY A 161 8.51 -1.33 0.93
C GLY A 161 8.40 0.19 1.13
N TYR A 162 9.53 0.92 1.08
CA TYR A 162 9.48 2.39 1.06
C TYR A 162 8.68 2.89 -0.12
N ALA A 163 8.97 2.35 -1.34
CA ALA A 163 8.27 2.71 -2.55
C ALA A 163 6.76 2.49 -2.44
N VAL A 164 6.35 1.31 -1.98
CA VAL A 164 4.92 0.98 -1.79
C VAL A 164 4.25 1.92 -0.77
N MET A 165 4.91 2.18 0.36
CA MET A 165 4.36 3.06 1.40
C MET A 165 4.25 4.51 0.93
N PHE A 166 5.28 5.00 0.24
CA PHE A 166 5.29 6.37 -0.29
C PHE A 166 4.19 6.54 -1.35
N LYS A 167 4.12 5.62 -2.33
CA LYS A 167 3.06 5.67 -3.34
C LYS A 167 1.67 5.68 -2.72
N GLU A 168 1.41 4.82 -1.74
CA GLU A 168 0.10 4.77 -1.08
C GLU A 168 -0.22 6.08 -0.36
N MET A 169 0.77 6.74 0.26
CA MET A 169 0.60 8.06 0.85
C MET A 169 0.31 9.13 -0.21
N MET A 170 0.95 9.04 -1.39
CA MET A 170 0.66 9.96 -2.51
C MET A 170 -0.76 9.75 -3.03
N ASP A 171 -1.20 8.51 -3.23
CA ASP A 171 -2.56 8.18 -3.65
C ASP A 171 -3.60 8.74 -2.67
N ARG A 172 -3.34 8.68 -1.37
CA ARG A 172 -4.21 9.26 -0.33
C ARG A 172 -4.31 10.78 -0.44
N GLN A 173 -3.23 11.45 -0.82
CA GLN A 173 -3.21 12.90 -1.05
C GLN A 173 -3.73 13.32 -2.44
N GLY A 174 -4.04 12.36 -3.31
CA GLY A 174 -4.45 12.62 -4.68
C GLY A 174 -3.31 13.09 -5.58
N ILE A 175 -2.07 12.82 -5.19
CA ILE A 175 -0.86 13.12 -5.95
C ILE A 175 -0.54 11.93 -6.83
N GLU A 176 -0.41 12.16 -8.15
CA GLU A 176 -0.05 11.10 -9.08
C GLU A 176 1.39 10.67 -8.84
N CYS A 177 1.58 9.39 -8.52
CA CYS A 177 2.88 8.82 -8.23
C CYS A 177 2.98 7.42 -8.81
N HIS A 178 4.13 7.11 -9.42
CA HIS A 178 4.40 5.83 -10.07
C HIS A 178 5.48 5.07 -9.33
N TYR A 179 5.25 3.78 -9.15
CA TYR A 179 6.27 2.87 -8.67
C TYR A 179 7.17 2.44 -9.83
N VAL A 180 8.47 2.61 -9.69
CA VAL A 180 9.47 2.25 -10.70
C VAL A 180 10.48 1.27 -10.10
N SER A 181 10.71 0.15 -10.76
CA SER A 181 11.79 -0.75 -10.40
C SER A 181 12.91 -0.69 -11.46
N GLY A 182 14.14 -0.80 -11.03
CA GLY A 182 15.27 -0.69 -11.93
C GLY A 182 16.56 -1.28 -11.36
N VAL A 183 17.63 -1.14 -12.12
CA VAL A 183 18.97 -1.57 -11.72
C VAL A 183 19.88 -0.34 -11.67
N THR A 184 20.56 -0.16 -10.56
CA THR A 184 21.54 0.91 -10.41
C THR A 184 22.76 0.66 -11.32
N ASN A 185 23.55 1.70 -11.58
CA ASN A 185 24.85 1.59 -12.33
C ASN A 185 25.82 0.59 -11.68
N LYS A 186 25.60 0.20 -10.43
CA LYS A 186 26.38 -0.84 -9.73
C LYS A 186 25.74 -2.24 -9.84
N GLY A 187 24.74 -2.42 -10.71
CA GLY A 187 24.04 -3.70 -10.92
C GLY A 187 23.11 -4.12 -9.79
N ARG A 188 22.80 -3.25 -8.82
CA ARG A 188 21.85 -3.56 -7.74
C ARG A 188 20.44 -3.21 -8.17
N ARG A 189 19.50 -4.13 -7.96
CA ARG A 189 18.08 -3.85 -8.14
C ARG A 189 17.62 -2.86 -7.07
N THR A 190 16.81 -1.89 -7.46
CA THR A 190 16.21 -0.90 -6.55
C THR A 190 14.83 -0.53 -7.02
N CYS A 191 14.06 0.05 -6.12
CA CYS A 191 12.73 0.60 -6.40
C CYS A 191 12.75 2.09 -6.08
N LEU A 192 12.13 2.86 -6.95
CA LEU A 192 12.04 4.32 -6.87
C LEU A 192 10.60 4.72 -7.11
N GLU A 193 10.25 5.93 -6.72
CA GLU A 193 8.98 6.57 -7.04
C GLU A 193 9.22 7.78 -7.94
N TYR A 194 8.28 8.00 -8.82
CA TYR A 194 8.21 9.19 -9.66
C TYR A 194 6.84 9.83 -9.48
N CYS A 195 6.82 11.08 -9.02
CA CYS A 195 5.60 11.86 -8.90
C CYS A 195 5.57 12.93 -9.99
N ASN A 196 4.43 13.09 -10.65
CA ASN A 196 4.21 14.19 -11.58
C ASN A 196 3.99 15.48 -10.79
N ASN A 197 4.70 16.52 -11.19
CA ASN A 197 4.46 17.90 -10.71
C ASN A 197 3.30 18.53 -11.46
#